data_de5e47663d60ba46cb8f4ea23724d1c2
#
_entry.id   de5e47663d60ba46cb8f4ea23724d1c2
#
_cell.length_a   1.000
_cell.length_b   1.000
_cell.length_c   1.000
_cell.angle_alpha   90.00
_cell.angle_beta   90.00
_cell.angle_gamma   90.00
#
_symmetry.space_group_name_H-M   'P 1'
#
loop_
_entity.id
_entity.type
_entity.pdbx_description
1 polymer ?
#
loop_
_entity_poly.entity_id
_entity_poly.type
_entity_poly.pdbx_seq_one_letter_code
_entity_poly.pdbx_strand_id
1 'polypeptide(L)'
;SRPSRDPGAPTQAERDAHSTTHLPFRSWCDECVQGRRAAPPHCRTKRGAGDVPEVSFDYAFCRRDDETELATLLVMRDRDSKAIRAWTLEHKGVDMEETVNRAVAGVQQLGYRGRVLIRTDGEGALKALRDAISAALPDGATPITTPVGESASNGIIEGAVRLVKD
;
A
#
# COMPACT_ATOMS: atom_id res chain seq x y z
N SER A 1 -0.04 34.87 -16.10
CA SER A 1 0.46 33.61 -16.69
C SER A 1 0.69 33.82 -18.17
N ARG A 2 1.90 33.50 -18.68
CA ARG A 2 2.16 33.53 -20.13
C ARG A 2 1.34 32.40 -20.77
N PRO A 3 0.56 32.69 -21.82
CA PRO A 3 -0.09 31.63 -22.57
C PRO A 3 0.96 30.68 -23.15
N SER A 4 0.72 29.38 -23.04
CA SER A 4 1.56 28.36 -23.64
C SER A 4 1.56 28.56 -25.16
N ARG A 5 2.72 28.62 -25.78
CA ARG A 5 2.83 28.66 -27.23
C ARG A 5 2.23 27.39 -27.80
N ASP A 6 1.33 27.51 -28.75
CA ASP A 6 0.88 26.38 -29.57
C ASP A 6 2.10 25.81 -30.30
N PRO A 7 2.47 24.54 -30.11
CA PRO A 7 3.65 23.94 -30.76
C PRO A 7 3.47 23.75 -32.28
N GLY A 8 2.31 24.06 -32.82
CA GLY A 8 1.95 23.75 -34.20
C GLY A 8 1.74 22.25 -34.47
N ALA A 9 1.07 21.91 -35.53
CA ALA A 9 0.90 20.51 -35.93
C ALA A 9 2.21 19.96 -36.51
N PRO A 10 2.72 18.81 -36.05
CA PRO A 10 3.95 18.21 -36.56
C PRO A 10 3.77 17.71 -37.98
N THR A 11 4.84 17.80 -38.79
CA THR A 11 4.90 17.22 -40.13
C THR A 11 4.92 15.68 -40.04
N GLN A 12 4.56 14.99 -41.12
CA GLN A 12 4.60 13.53 -41.17
C GLN A 12 6.03 13.00 -40.92
N ALA A 13 7.03 13.63 -41.48
CA ALA A 13 8.44 13.27 -41.28
C ALA A 13 8.88 13.39 -39.81
N GLU A 14 8.41 14.40 -39.07
CA GLU A 14 8.68 14.54 -37.65
C GLU A 14 7.97 13.46 -36.82
N ARG A 15 6.75 13.06 -37.19
CA ARG A 15 6.03 11.95 -36.54
C ARG A 15 6.76 10.63 -36.72
N ASP A 16 7.18 10.34 -37.97
CA ASP A 16 7.86 9.10 -38.30
C ASP A 16 9.23 8.99 -37.61
N ALA A 17 10.00 10.08 -37.59
CA ALA A 17 11.28 10.13 -36.86
C ALA A 17 11.10 9.97 -35.35
N HIS A 18 10.04 10.57 -34.78
CA HIS A 18 9.78 10.51 -33.35
C HIS A 18 9.24 9.15 -32.91
N SER A 19 8.45 8.47 -33.73
CA SER A 19 7.83 7.18 -33.41
C SER A 19 8.84 6.05 -33.15
N THR A 20 10.08 6.20 -33.63
CA THR A 20 11.15 5.21 -33.45
C THR A 20 11.72 5.18 -32.04
N THR A 21 11.86 6.34 -31.39
CA THR A 21 12.53 6.43 -30.09
C THR A 21 11.72 7.16 -29.03
N HIS A 22 10.68 7.87 -29.41
CA HIS A 22 9.90 8.79 -28.57
C HIS A 22 10.74 9.86 -27.85
N LEU A 23 11.93 10.17 -28.34
CA LEU A 23 12.85 11.17 -27.80
C LEU A 23 13.11 12.29 -28.81
N PRO A 24 13.21 13.55 -28.31
CA PRO A 24 12.81 14.04 -26.98
C PRO A 24 11.29 14.04 -26.82
N PHE A 25 10.80 14.14 -25.59
CA PHE A 25 9.36 14.25 -25.29
C PHE A 25 8.66 15.26 -26.19
N ARG A 26 7.52 14.86 -26.75
CA ARG A 26 6.65 15.71 -27.58
C ARG A 26 5.23 15.71 -27.03
N SER A 27 4.66 16.90 -26.84
CA SER A 27 3.30 17.08 -26.31
C SER A 27 2.20 16.62 -27.27
N TRP A 28 2.52 16.46 -28.54
CA TRP A 28 1.61 15.98 -29.56
C TRP A 28 1.68 14.45 -29.77
N CYS A 29 2.60 13.75 -29.10
CA CYS A 29 2.73 12.30 -29.16
C CYS A 29 1.95 11.67 -28.01
N ASP A 30 0.94 10.86 -28.33
CA ASP A 30 0.07 10.25 -27.33
C ASP A 30 0.83 9.30 -26.41
N GLU A 31 1.80 8.54 -26.93
CA GLU A 31 2.64 7.62 -26.16
C GLU A 31 3.52 8.39 -25.17
N CYS A 32 4.11 9.52 -25.62
CA CYS A 32 4.88 10.39 -24.72
C CYS A 32 4.01 11.00 -23.62
N VAL A 33 2.80 11.42 -23.96
CA VAL A 33 1.86 12.00 -23.00
C VAL A 33 1.38 10.94 -22.00
N GLN A 34 1.04 9.74 -22.49
CA GLN A 34 0.63 8.63 -21.64
C GLN A 34 1.77 8.15 -20.73
N GLY A 35 2.99 8.04 -21.24
CA GLY A 35 4.17 7.64 -20.47
C GLY A 35 4.56 8.64 -19.37
N ARG A 36 4.18 9.93 -19.50
CA ARG A 36 4.36 10.95 -18.46
C ARG A 36 3.12 11.20 -17.59
N ARG A 37 2.04 10.49 -17.85
CA ARG A 37 0.82 10.66 -17.10
C ARG A 37 1.07 10.25 -15.64
N ALA A 38 1.25 11.22 -14.78
CA ALA A 38 1.24 10.98 -13.34
C ALA A 38 -0.15 10.47 -12.95
N ALA A 39 -0.18 9.44 -12.09
CA ALA A 39 -1.44 9.04 -11.47
C ALA A 39 -2.09 10.27 -10.82
N PRO A 40 -3.43 10.40 -10.86
CA PRO A 40 -4.11 11.50 -10.18
C PRO A 40 -3.62 11.60 -8.74
N PRO A 41 -3.39 12.83 -8.22
CA PRO A 41 -2.96 12.98 -6.85
C PRO A 41 -4.02 12.34 -5.93
N HIS A 42 -3.54 11.56 -4.94
CA HIS A 42 -4.43 10.97 -3.95
C HIS A 42 -5.12 12.08 -3.16
N CYS A 43 -6.35 12.36 -3.52
CA CYS A 43 -7.21 13.18 -2.69
C CYS A 43 -7.51 12.42 -1.39
N ARG A 44 -7.18 13.02 -0.24
CA ARG A 44 -7.65 12.52 1.06
C ARG A 44 -9.17 12.58 1.06
N THR A 45 -9.82 11.45 0.79
CA THR A 45 -11.25 11.32 1.01
C THR A 45 -11.47 11.37 2.52
N LYS A 46 -12.17 12.40 3.00
CA LYS A 46 -12.64 12.43 4.39
C LYS A 46 -13.65 11.31 4.53
N ARG A 47 -13.36 10.35 5.42
CA ARG A 47 -14.34 9.32 5.78
C ARG A 47 -15.52 9.97 6.50
N GLY A 48 -16.72 9.52 6.15
CA GLY A 48 -17.95 9.87 6.85
C GLY A 48 -18.07 9.18 8.22
N ALA A 49 -18.86 9.72 9.10
CA ALA A 49 -19.25 9.05 10.33
C ALA A 49 -20.12 7.83 9.98
N GLY A 50 -19.52 6.65 9.87
CA GLY A 50 -20.21 5.41 9.46
C GLY A 50 -19.38 4.55 8.51
N ASP A 51 -18.26 5.05 8.05
CA ASP A 51 -17.33 4.23 7.27
C ASP A 51 -16.72 3.13 8.15
N VAL A 52 -16.64 1.93 7.59
CA VAL A 52 -16.05 0.78 8.30
C VAL A 52 -14.56 1.02 8.55
N PRO A 53 -14.06 0.89 9.80
CA PRO A 53 -12.65 1.07 10.11
C PRO A 53 -11.76 0.15 9.27
N GLU A 54 -10.56 0.63 8.92
CA GLU A 54 -9.62 -0.13 8.09
C GLU A 54 -8.27 -0.24 8.79
N VAL A 55 -7.83 -1.49 8.99
CA VAL A 55 -6.53 -1.83 9.57
C VAL A 55 -5.71 -2.58 8.53
N SER A 56 -4.50 -2.09 8.28
CA SER A 56 -3.58 -2.67 7.31
C SER A 56 -2.46 -3.42 8.00
N PHE A 57 -2.02 -4.54 7.38
CA PHE A 57 -0.89 -5.34 7.84
C PHE A 57 0.12 -5.52 6.71
N ASP A 58 1.41 -5.54 7.09
CA ASP A 58 2.52 -5.82 6.17
C ASP A 58 3.70 -6.41 6.95
N TYR A 59 4.58 -7.13 6.23
CA TYR A 59 5.85 -7.57 6.77
C TYR A 59 6.93 -6.53 6.56
N ALA A 60 7.75 -6.34 7.56
CA ALA A 60 8.95 -5.54 7.48
C ALA A 60 10.18 -6.40 7.84
N PHE A 61 11.31 -6.07 7.26
CA PHE A 61 12.58 -6.73 7.55
C PHE A 61 13.56 -5.67 8.05
N CYS A 62 14.08 -5.89 9.25
CA CYS A 62 15.08 -5.04 9.87
C CYS A 62 16.38 -5.82 10.02
N ARG A 63 17.50 -5.17 9.80
CA ARG A 63 18.85 -5.70 10.07
C ARG A 63 19.47 -4.82 11.14
N ARG A 64 20.06 -5.44 12.14
CA ARG A 64 21.00 -4.75 13.02
C ARG A 64 22.34 -4.66 12.31
N ASP A 65 23.08 -3.55 12.49
CA ASP A 65 24.32 -3.28 11.75
C ASP A 65 25.41 -4.35 11.93
N ASP A 66 25.33 -5.10 13.01
CA ASP A 66 26.27 -6.16 13.42
C ASP A 66 25.73 -7.58 13.25
N GLU A 67 24.51 -7.76 12.79
CA GLU A 67 23.86 -9.07 12.63
C GLU A 67 23.75 -9.47 11.15
N THR A 68 24.01 -10.76 10.89
CA THR A 68 23.86 -11.35 9.55
C THR A 68 22.41 -11.73 9.24
N GLU A 69 21.57 -11.88 10.26
CA GLU A 69 20.18 -12.29 10.12
C GLU A 69 19.22 -11.11 10.08
N LEU A 70 18.18 -11.24 9.27
CA LEU A 70 17.10 -10.27 9.15
C LEU A 70 16.00 -10.61 10.15
N ALA A 71 15.71 -9.69 11.08
CA ALA A 71 14.52 -9.81 11.91
C ALA A 71 13.27 -9.54 11.07
N THR A 72 12.32 -10.46 11.11
CA THR A 72 11.01 -10.29 10.49
C THR A 72 10.05 -9.62 11.47
N LEU A 73 9.40 -8.56 11.03
CA LEU A 73 8.38 -7.86 11.81
C LEU A 73 7.04 -7.96 11.10
N LEU A 74 5.96 -8.17 11.87
CA LEU A 74 4.61 -7.88 11.42
C LEU A 74 4.27 -6.45 11.86
N VAL A 75 3.93 -5.60 10.92
CA VAL A 75 3.52 -4.22 11.18
C VAL A 75 2.03 -4.08 10.93
N MET A 76 1.33 -3.49 11.88
CA MET A 76 -0.07 -3.12 11.80
C MET A 76 -0.20 -1.60 11.79
N ARG A 77 -1.08 -1.07 10.97
CA ARG A 77 -1.47 0.33 11.01
C ARG A 77 -2.96 0.51 10.89
N ASP A 78 -3.52 1.26 11.82
CA ASP A 78 -4.88 1.76 11.74
C ASP A 78 -4.96 3.01 10.86
N ARG A 79 -5.93 3.01 9.95
CA ARG A 79 -6.10 4.11 9.00
C ARG A 79 -6.62 5.39 9.66
N ASP A 80 -7.48 5.27 10.65
CA ASP A 80 -8.17 6.40 11.25
C ASP A 80 -7.35 7.04 12.37
N SER A 81 -6.99 6.28 13.41
CA SER A 81 -6.19 6.78 14.54
C SER A 81 -4.71 6.99 14.21
N LYS A 82 -4.22 6.37 13.12
CA LYS A 82 -2.79 6.31 12.74
C LYS A 82 -1.94 5.47 13.70
N ALA A 83 -2.57 4.76 14.63
CA ALA A 83 -1.86 3.87 15.53
C ALA A 83 -1.04 2.84 14.75
N ILE A 84 0.20 2.64 15.17
CA ILE A 84 1.12 1.65 14.61
C ILE A 84 1.48 0.67 15.71
N ARG A 85 1.55 -0.61 15.35
CA ARG A 85 2.09 -1.68 16.19
C ARG A 85 3.02 -2.53 15.35
N ALA A 86 4.05 -3.06 15.98
CA ALA A 86 4.97 -3.99 15.34
C ALA A 86 5.26 -5.13 16.31
N TRP A 87 5.36 -6.34 15.79
CA TRP A 87 5.73 -7.55 16.54
C TRP A 87 6.84 -8.26 15.80
N THR A 88 7.88 -8.64 16.53
CA THR A 88 8.94 -9.50 16.01
C THR A 88 8.40 -10.91 15.83
N LEU A 89 8.71 -11.50 14.68
CA LEU A 89 8.40 -12.87 14.33
C LEU A 89 9.70 -13.65 14.13
N GLU A 90 9.74 -14.89 14.54
CA GLU A 90 10.91 -15.75 14.27
C GLU A 90 11.05 -16.03 12.79
N HIS A 91 9.92 -16.33 12.11
CA HIS A 91 9.87 -16.55 10.67
C HIS A 91 8.54 -16.10 10.07
N LYS A 92 8.50 -15.83 8.76
CA LYS A 92 7.23 -15.65 8.04
C LYS A 92 6.41 -16.94 8.10
N GLY A 93 5.20 -16.87 8.66
CA GLY A 93 4.19 -17.92 8.58
C GLY A 93 4.41 -19.17 9.44
N VAL A 94 5.42 -19.21 10.32
CA VAL A 94 5.74 -20.41 11.10
C VAL A 94 4.95 -20.51 12.40
N ASP A 95 4.64 -19.38 13.06
CA ASP A 95 3.77 -19.34 14.25
C ASP A 95 2.47 -18.61 13.95
N MET A 96 1.70 -19.18 13.02
CA MET A 96 0.49 -18.52 12.54
C MET A 96 -0.51 -18.25 13.67
N GLU A 97 -0.67 -19.17 14.62
CA GLU A 97 -1.64 -19.03 15.72
C GLU A 97 -1.26 -17.89 16.69
N GLU A 98 -0.02 -17.83 17.15
CA GLU A 98 0.43 -16.76 18.04
C GLU A 98 0.43 -15.40 17.32
N THR A 99 0.87 -15.37 16.07
CA THR A 99 0.86 -14.17 15.24
C THR A 99 -0.57 -13.66 15.01
N VAL A 100 -1.50 -14.57 14.73
CA VAL A 100 -2.93 -14.24 14.59
C VAL A 100 -3.48 -13.69 15.90
N ASN A 101 -3.20 -14.35 17.03
CA ASN A 101 -3.68 -13.92 18.34
C ASN A 101 -3.16 -12.51 18.72
N ARG A 102 -1.88 -12.23 18.45
CA ARG A 102 -1.28 -10.90 18.67
C ARG A 102 -1.92 -9.85 17.75
N ALA A 103 -2.13 -10.17 16.49
CA ALA A 103 -2.77 -9.27 15.53
C ALA A 103 -4.23 -8.99 15.92
N VAL A 104 -5.00 -10.01 16.27
CA VAL A 104 -6.40 -9.87 16.75
C VAL A 104 -6.45 -9.00 18.02
N ALA A 105 -5.60 -9.27 19.00
CA ALA A 105 -5.50 -8.44 20.21
C ALA A 105 -5.15 -6.98 19.87
N GLY A 106 -4.26 -6.77 18.91
CA GLY A 106 -3.92 -5.44 18.42
C GLY A 106 -5.11 -4.70 17.83
N VAL A 107 -5.92 -5.37 17.01
CA VAL A 107 -7.15 -4.79 16.42
C VAL A 107 -8.19 -4.49 17.51
N GLN A 108 -8.41 -5.42 18.44
CA GLN A 108 -9.36 -5.23 19.55
C GLN A 108 -9.00 -4.04 20.44
N GLN A 109 -7.70 -3.81 20.67
CA GLN A 109 -7.21 -2.68 21.46
C GLN A 109 -7.45 -1.31 20.81
N LEU A 110 -7.80 -1.26 19.50
CA LEU A 110 -8.23 -0.02 18.85
C LEU A 110 -9.63 0.40 19.32
N GLY A 111 -10.38 -0.49 19.99
CA GLY A 111 -11.68 -0.20 20.59
C GLY A 111 -12.83 -0.14 19.58
N TYR A 112 -12.62 -0.60 18.35
CA TYR A 112 -13.71 -0.68 17.37
C TYR A 112 -14.77 -1.68 17.81
N ARG A 113 -16.02 -1.29 17.63
CA ARG A 113 -17.19 -2.15 17.84
C ARG A 113 -17.83 -2.41 16.49
N GLY A 114 -17.97 -3.69 16.16
CA GLY A 114 -18.50 -4.14 14.86
C GLY A 114 -17.41 -4.42 13.83
N ARG A 115 -17.84 -4.56 12.59
CA ARG A 115 -17.00 -5.02 11.48
C ARG A 115 -15.83 -4.10 11.17
N VAL A 116 -14.66 -4.69 10.89
CA VAL A 116 -13.43 -4.01 10.50
C VAL A 116 -12.99 -4.51 9.11
N LEU A 117 -12.36 -3.64 8.33
CA LEU A 117 -11.69 -4.03 7.09
C LEU A 117 -10.24 -4.39 7.40
N ILE A 118 -9.81 -5.59 7.03
CA ILE A 118 -8.41 -6.02 7.17
C ILE A 118 -7.78 -6.02 5.79
N ARG A 119 -6.82 -5.13 5.60
CA ARG A 119 -6.10 -4.94 4.34
C ARG A 119 -4.69 -5.53 4.40
N THR A 120 -4.32 -6.25 3.35
CA THR A 120 -2.94 -6.69 3.09
C THR A 120 -2.63 -6.51 1.61
N ASP A 121 -1.36 -6.65 1.27
CA ASP A 121 -0.96 -6.79 -0.13
C ASP A 121 -1.33 -8.18 -0.70
N GLY A 122 -0.88 -8.44 -1.94
CA GLY A 122 -1.15 -9.66 -2.68
C GLY A 122 -0.28 -10.86 -2.28
N GLU A 123 0.67 -10.75 -1.35
CA GLU A 123 1.57 -11.84 -0.93
C GLU A 123 0.79 -12.99 -0.29
N GLY A 124 1.10 -14.24 -0.66
CA GLY A 124 0.38 -15.42 -0.19
C GLY A 124 0.38 -15.58 1.32
N ALA A 125 1.51 -15.33 1.99
CA ALA A 125 1.63 -15.42 3.45
C ALA A 125 0.76 -14.36 4.17
N LEU A 126 0.70 -13.13 3.64
CA LEU A 126 -0.14 -12.06 4.17
C LEU A 126 -1.62 -12.32 3.94
N LYS A 127 -2.00 -12.90 2.78
CA LYS A 127 -3.39 -13.31 2.54
C LYS A 127 -3.86 -14.36 3.55
N ALA A 128 -3.06 -15.39 3.79
CA ALA A 128 -3.38 -16.43 4.77
C ALA A 128 -3.52 -15.84 6.19
N LEU A 129 -2.61 -14.95 6.58
CA LEU A 129 -2.67 -14.25 7.86
C LEU A 129 -3.92 -13.37 7.97
N ARG A 130 -4.23 -12.58 6.93
CA ARG A 130 -5.42 -11.74 6.86
C ARG A 130 -6.70 -12.55 7.04
N ASP A 131 -6.81 -13.67 6.34
CA ASP A 131 -8.00 -14.53 6.39
C ASP A 131 -8.15 -15.17 7.78
N ALA A 132 -7.03 -15.58 8.40
CA ALA A 132 -7.02 -16.09 9.76
C ALA A 132 -7.42 -15.02 10.79
N ILE A 133 -6.88 -13.79 10.71
CA ILE A 133 -7.28 -12.67 11.56
C ILE A 133 -8.77 -12.36 11.37
N SER A 134 -9.24 -12.34 10.13
CA SER A 134 -10.64 -12.03 9.81
C SER A 134 -11.60 -13.07 10.40
N ALA A 135 -11.23 -14.34 10.40
CA ALA A 135 -11.99 -15.42 10.99
C ALA A 135 -12.00 -15.40 12.54
N ALA A 136 -10.92 -14.93 13.16
CA ALA A 136 -10.75 -14.90 14.60
C ALA A 136 -11.34 -13.65 15.27
N LEU A 137 -11.67 -12.60 14.54
CA LEU A 137 -12.27 -11.39 15.10
C LEU A 137 -13.75 -11.62 15.46
N PRO A 138 -14.15 -11.39 16.73
CA PRO A 138 -15.49 -11.74 17.22
C PRO A 138 -16.62 -10.94 16.56
N ASP A 139 -16.37 -9.66 16.24
CA ASP A 139 -17.35 -8.78 15.60
C ASP A 139 -17.33 -8.89 14.06
N GLY A 140 -16.51 -9.78 13.54
CA GLY A 140 -16.33 -10.02 12.12
C GLY A 140 -15.39 -9.01 11.43
N ALA A 141 -14.78 -9.47 10.35
CA ALA A 141 -13.96 -8.63 9.51
C ALA A 141 -14.20 -8.91 8.03
N THR A 142 -13.86 -7.94 7.19
CA THR A 142 -13.89 -8.11 5.75
C THR A 142 -12.46 -8.05 5.22
N PRO A 143 -11.94 -9.16 4.69
CA PRO A 143 -10.60 -9.18 4.10
C PRO A 143 -10.57 -8.38 2.79
N ILE A 144 -9.57 -7.52 2.64
CA ILE A 144 -9.31 -6.73 1.44
C ILE A 144 -7.89 -6.97 0.98
N THR A 145 -7.72 -7.20 -0.32
CA THR A 145 -6.41 -7.26 -0.96
C THR A 145 -6.19 -6.00 -1.79
N THR A 146 -5.02 -5.43 -1.70
CA THR A 146 -4.64 -4.33 -2.60
C THR A 146 -4.50 -4.86 -4.03
N PRO A 147 -5.11 -4.22 -5.03
CA PRO A 147 -4.94 -4.61 -6.42
C PRO A 147 -3.47 -4.54 -6.85
N VAL A 148 -3.07 -5.47 -7.72
CA VAL A 148 -1.71 -5.49 -8.29
C VAL A 148 -1.49 -4.21 -9.10
N GLY A 149 -0.40 -3.50 -8.82
CA GLY A 149 -0.05 -2.25 -9.50
C GLY A 149 -0.60 -0.98 -8.85
N GLU A 150 -1.42 -1.08 -7.79
CA GLU A 150 -1.88 0.07 -7.00
C GLU A 150 -1.02 0.28 -5.74
N SER A 151 0.24 0.73 -5.91
CA SER A 151 1.12 1.09 -4.79
C SER A 151 0.52 2.17 -3.88
N ALA A 152 -0.32 3.01 -4.45
CA ALA A 152 -0.97 4.10 -3.74
C ALA A 152 -1.95 3.65 -2.64
N SER A 153 -2.61 2.51 -2.79
CA SER A 153 -3.48 1.95 -1.74
C SER A 153 -2.70 1.34 -0.58
N ASN A 154 -1.42 0.99 -0.78
CA ASN A 154 -0.50 0.51 0.26
C ASN A 154 0.27 1.64 0.97
N GLY A 155 0.25 2.86 0.47
CA GLY A 155 1.04 3.97 1.01
C GLY A 155 0.85 4.24 2.51
N ILE A 156 -0.28 3.82 3.07
CA ILE A 156 -0.55 3.94 4.52
C ILE A 156 0.35 2.98 5.30
N ILE A 157 0.37 1.70 4.94
CA ILE A 157 1.17 0.68 5.65
C ILE A 157 2.66 0.81 5.32
N GLU A 158 3.03 1.15 4.08
CA GLU A 158 4.41 1.43 3.68
C GLU A 158 5.02 2.56 4.52
N GLY A 159 4.24 3.63 4.78
CA GLY A 159 4.65 4.71 5.69
C GLY A 159 4.85 4.22 7.13
N ALA A 160 4.05 3.27 7.61
CA ALA A 160 4.23 2.68 8.93
C ALA A 160 5.47 1.79 8.99
N VAL A 161 5.69 0.95 7.98
CA VAL A 161 6.90 0.11 7.86
C VAL A 161 8.17 0.97 7.90
N ARG A 162 8.17 2.10 7.19
CA ARG A 162 9.30 3.03 7.20
C ARG A 162 9.57 3.59 8.60
N LEU A 163 8.51 4.06 9.30
CA LEU A 163 8.63 4.60 10.66
C LEU A 163 9.08 3.56 11.70
N VAL A 164 8.87 2.27 11.45
CA VAL A 164 9.32 1.19 12.36
C VAL A 164 10.79 0.83 12.10
N LYS A 165 11.30 1.11 10.89
CA LYS A 165 12.69 0.80 10.47
C LYS A 165 13.68 1.91 10.83
N ASP A 166 13.21 3.16 10.94
CA ASP A 166 14.02 4.34 11.30
C ASP A 166 14.22 4.42 12.81
#